data_e66f271a117841efd6a54c4a8513667a
#
_entry.id   e66f271a117841efd6a54c4a8513667a
#
_cell.length_a   1.000
_cell.length_b   1.000
_cell.length_c   1.000
_cell.angle_alpha   90.00
_cell.angle_beta   90.00
_cell.angle_gamma   90.00
#
_symmetry.space_group_name_H-M   'P 1'
#
loop_
_entity.id
_entity.type
_entity.pdbx_description
1 polymer ?
#
loop_
_entity_poly.entity_id
_entity_poly.type
_entity_poly.pdbx_seq_one_letter_code
_entity_poly.pdbx_strand_id
1 'polypeptide(L)'
;METGTAQGRPGVWVAWRRHPDRTAGPGVPQRALLVLWNLSRKNLRMPTIEPVRRDQYYEAFMEAFSDYAMDASGVQEERLLLRMEKNKVDYDISPGLYDGNRLVGFTVIGIDAWEGMLTAYDCATGLAANYRKLGWARKLFDHALPALRQRGVGRFVLEVLQQNEPAIKAYEKSGFEIARELKCLSSDVETLVALPPSGGIDVRPATREEARSLEAAASFAPCFENRFSTLDAIPEQVCIDGAFIGGQLAGVSAYSPALNWLLTLLVSPDHRRKGVGTALLKNISTHLPEGTSKLAALDIDGEEDGMLAFFGSCGFEPLVDQYEMTREI
;
A
#
# COMPACT_ATOMS: atom_id res chain seq x y z
N MET A 1 -18.54 4.15 -56.98
CA MET A 1 -17.23 3.55 -57.25
C MET A 1 -16.53 3.48 -55.94
N GLU A 2 -16.73 2.40 -55.38
CA GLU A 2 -15.92 1.28 -54.84
C GLU A 2 -15.37 1.62 -53.48
N THR A 3 -15.97 1.16 -52.39
CA THR A 3 -15.96 -0.15 -51.65
C THR A 3 -14.55 -0.70 -51.41
N GLY A 4 -14.21 -0.79 -50.15
CA GLY A 4 -13.01 -1.47 -49.66
C GLY A 4 -13.08 -1.73 -48.16
N THR A 5 -13.89 -2.72 -47.78
CA THR A 5 -13.94 -3.35 -46.44
C THR A 5 -12.70 -4.22 -46.24
N ALA A 6 -12.01 -4.13 -45.09
CA ALA A 6 -11.03 -5.12 -44.66
C ALA A 6 -11.51 -5.77 -43.37
N GLN A 7 -11.93 -7.02 -43.50
CA GLN A 7 -12.36 -7.94 -42.44
C GLN A 7 -11.18 -8.41 -41.60
N GLY A 8 -11.42 -8.54 -40.30
CA GLY A 8 -10.54 -9.21 -39.34
C GLY A 8 -10.44 -10.72 -39.63
N ARG A 9 -9.29 -11.29 -39.34
CA ARG A 9 -9.06 -12.74 -39.38
C ARG A 9 -9.11 -13.31 -37.96
N PRO A 10 -9.87 -14.41 -37.75
CA PRO A 10 -9.86 -15.13 -36.47
C PRO A 10 -8.67 -16.08 -36.38
N GLY A 11 -8.22 -16.32 -35.14
CA GLY A 11 -7.12 -17.21 -34.83
C GLY A 11 -7.34 -18.66 -35.27
N VAL A 12 -6.32 -19.21 -35.90
CA VAL A 12 -6.32 -20.58 -36.43
C VAL A 12 -5.95 -21.54 -35.30
N TRP A 13 -6.91 -22.35 -34.87
CA TRP A 13 -6.68 -23.58 -34.13
C TRP A 13 -6.23 -24.66 -35.12
N VAL A 14 -4.96 -25.05 -35.09
CA VAL A 14 -4.47 -26.19 -35.91
C VAL A 14 -4.76 -27.46 -35.13
N ALA A 15 -5.84 -28.13 -35.56
CA ALA A 15 -6.13 -29.50 -35.18
C ALA A 15 -5.25 -30.44 -36.01
N TRP A 16 -4.32 -31.15 -35.37
CA TRP A 16 -3.57 -32.23 -36.03
C TRP A 16 -4.46 -33.44 -36.26
N ARG A 17 -4.93 -33.60 -37.50
CA ARG A 17 -5.46 -34.88 -37.99
C ARG A 17 -4.28 -35.78 -38.38
N ARG A 18 -4.29 -37.02 -37.88
CA ARG A 18 -3.38 -38.06 -38.30
C ARG A 18 -3.66 -38.41 -39.76
N HIS A 19 -2.65 -38.28 -40.61
CA HIS A 19 -2.57 -39.01 -41.88
C HIS A 19 -1.26 -39.81 -41.90
N PRO A 20 -1.29 -41.08 -42.29
CA PRO A 20 -0.09 -41.88 -42.47
C PRO A 20 0.55 -41.59 -43.83
N ASP A 21 1.87 -41.74 -43.87
CA ASP A 21 2.76 -41.67 -45.04
C ASP A 21 3.05 -40.30 -45.69
N ARG A 22 4.28 -39.82 -45.36
CA ARG A 22 5.30 -39.48 -46.34
C ARG A 22 6.64 -39.18 -45.69
N THR A 23 7.63 -39.94 -46.09
CA THR A 23 9.09 -39.84 -46.00
C THR A 23 9.65 -38.52 -45.41
N ALA A 24 10.23 -38.59 -44.22
CA ALA A 24 11.03 -37.55 -43.60
C ALA A 24 12.43 -37.50 -44.27
N GLY A 25 12.87 -36.30 -44.64
CA GLY A 25 14.23 -36.01 -45.02
C GLY A 25 15.20 -36.11 -43.79
N PRO A 26 16.51 -36.28 -44.00
CA PRO A 26 17.47 -36.56 -42.96
C PRO A 26 17.75 -35.26 -42.19
N GLY A 27 17.35 -35.19 -40.89
CA GLY A 27 17.77 -34.01 -40.20
C GLY A 27 17.49 -33.81 -38.69
N VAL A 28 16.68 -34.61 -38.01
CA VAL A 28 16.65 -34.57 -36.55
C VAL A 28 16.31 -35.94 -35.99
N PRO A 29 17.17 -36.56 -35.18
CA PRO A 29 16.87 -37.85 -34.56
C PRO A 29 15.62 -37.74 -33.67
N GLN A 30 14.66 -38.63 -33.85
CA GLN A 30 13.45 -38.70 -32.99
C GLN A 30 13.78 -38.71 -31.47
N ARG A 31 14.98 -39.21 -31.11
CA ARG A 31 15.52 -39.10 -29.76
C ARG A 31 15.78 -37.66 -29.32
N ALA A 32 16.19 -36.74 -30.21
CA ALA A 32 16.42 -35.33 -29.85
C ALA A 32 15.11 -34.60 -29.64
N LEU A 33 14.05 -34.88 -30.40
CA LEU A 33 12.71 -34.34 -30.18
C LEU A 33 12.09 -34.86 -28.85
N LEU A 34 12.32 -36.15 -28.53
CA LEU A 34 11.87 -36.71 -27.24
C LEU A 34 12.65 -36.14 -26.06
N VAL A 35 13.96 -35.85 -26.24
CA VAL A 35 14.77 -35.21 -25.24
C VAL A 35 14.35 -33.74 -25.04
N LEU A 36 14.10 -32.99 -26.10
CA LEU A 36 13.60 -31.62 -26.02
C LEU A 36 12.16 -31.60 -25.48
N TRP A 37 11.31 -32.56 -25.82
CA TRP A 37 9.96 -32.71 -25.28
C TRP A 37 9.97 -33.09 -23.78
N ASN A 38 10.90 -34.00 -23.36
CA ASN A 38 11.12 -34.38 -21.98
C ASN A 38 11.84 -33.28 -21.16
N LEU A 39 12.73 -32.49 -21.75
CA LEU A 39 13.33 -31.31 -21.13
C LEU A 39 12.31 -30.19 -20.97
N SER A 40 11.41 -30.02 -21.95
CA SER A 40 10.28 -29.08 -21.88
C SER A 40 9.24 -29.46 -20.82
N ARG A 41 9.05 -30.75 -20.51
CA ARG A 41 8.17 -31.26 -19.46
C ARG A 41 8.79 -31.33 -18.08
N LYS A 42 10.13 -31.29 -17.97
CA LYS A 42 10.84 -31.50 -16.69
C LYS A 42 10.75 -30.34 -15.70
N ASN A 43 10.18 -29.16 -16.09
CA ASN A 43 10.14 -27.98 -15.21
C ASN A 43 8.87 -27.14 -15.25
N LEU A 44 7.72 -27.69 -15.66
CA LEU A 44 6.44 -27.03 -15.43
C LEU A 44 5.89 -27.46 -14.04
N ARG A 45 6.61 -27.12 -12.97
CA ARG A 45 5.97 -27.07 -11.65
C ARG A 45 4.99 -25.89 -11.69
N MET A 46 3.72 -26.18 -11.45
CA MET A 46 2.74 -25.12 -11.20
C MET A 46 3.17 -24.35 -9.95
N PRO A 47 3.13 -23.02 -9.95
CA PRO A 47 3.39 -22.27 -8.76
C PRO A 47 2.48 -22.70 -7.61
N THR A 48 3.03 -22.73 -6.39
CA THR A 48 2.31 -23.06 -5.16
C THR A 48 2.00 -21.79 -4.37
N ILE A 49 0.95 -21.84 -3.53
CA ILE A 49 0.66 -20.77 -2.59
C ILE A 49 1.00 -21.27 -1.20
N GLU A 50 1.91 -20.56 -0.52
CA GLU A 50 2.40 -20.84 0.83
C GLU A 50 2.50 -19.49 1.57
N PRO A 51 2.65 -19.48 2.92
CA PRO A 51 2.90 -18.24 3.65
C PRO A 51 4.13 -17.49 3.12
N VAL A 52 4.06 -16.16 3.10
CA VAL A 52 5.19 -15.32 2.68
C VAL A 52 6.37 -15.51 3.61
N ARG A 53 7.53 -15.87 3.06
CA ARG A 53 8.79 -15.90 3.80
C ARG A 53 9.35 -14.48 3.87
N ARG A 54 9.48 -13.98 5.10
CA ARG A 54 9.91 -12.60 5.37
C ARG A 54 11.27 -12.28 4.74
N ASP A 55 12.20 -13.23 4.76
CA ASP A 55 13.56 -13.10 4.20
C ASP A 55 13.60 -12.97 2.67
N GLN A 56 12.50 -13.32 1.96
CA GLN A 56 12.37 -13.17 0.51
C GLN A 56 11.48 -11.98 0.10
N TYR A 57 10.79 -11.36 1.07
CA TYR A 57 9.76 -10.37 0.77
C TYR A 57 10.33 -9.11 0.09
N TYR A 58 11.45 -8.59 0.59
CA TYR A 58 12.04 -7.37 0.03
C TYR A 58 12.42 -7.54 -1.45
N GLU A 59 13.13 -8.62 -1.80
CA GLU A 59 13.50 -8.89 -3.20
C GLU A 59 12.27 -9.07 -4.09
N ALA A 60 11.27 -9.81 -3.63
CA ALA A 60 10.02 -10.01 -4.35
C ALA A 60 9.24 -8.69 -4.52
N PHE A 61 9.24 -7.81 -3.50
CA PHE A 61 8.65 -6.49 -3.57
C PHE A 61 9.35 -5.64 -4.65
N MET A 62 10.67 -5.54 -4.62
CA MET A 62 11.44 -4.77 -5.59
C MET A 62 11.21 -5.27 -7.03
N GLU A 63 11.13 -6.58 -7.24
CA GLU A 63 10.82 -7.15 -8.54
C GLU A 63 9.38 -6.83 -8.98
N ALA A 64 8.40 -7.03 -8.10
CA ALA A 64 6.99 -6.82 -8.41
C ALA A 64 6.64 -5.36 -8.72
N PHE A 65 7.36 -4.40 -8.14
CA PHE A 65 7.12 -2.96 -8.29
C PHE A 65 8.17 -2.25 -9.17
N SER A 66 9.07 -2.98 -9.83
CA SER A 66 10.15 -2.41 -10.67
C SER A 66 9.64 -1.58 -11.86
N ASP A 67 8.41 -1.81 -12.31
CA ASP A 67 7.74 -1.12 -13.41
C ASP A 67 6.43 -0.43 -12.96
N TYR A 68 6.31 -0.15 -11.64
CA TYR A 68 5.13 0.48 -11.07
C TYR A 68 5.09 1.98 -11.35
N ALA A 69 3.88 2.58 -11.30
CA ALA A 69 3.67 4.00 -11.57
C ALA A 69 4.40 4.94 -10.59
N MET A 70 4.70 4.47 -9.38
CA MET A 70 5.57 5.16 -8.41
C MET A 70 6.94 4.48 -8.42
N ASP A 71 8.00 5.29 -8.44
CA ASP A 71 9.37 4.78 -8.37
C ASP A 71 9.64 4.14 -7.00
N ALA A 72 9.76 2.81 -6.99
CA ALA A 72 10.11 2.03 -5.81
C ALA A 72 11.62 1.81 -5.66
N SER A 73 12.45 2.26 -6.60
CA SER A 73 13.90 1.96 -6.62
C SER A 73 14.67 2.50 -5.41
N GLY A 74 14.14 3.54 -4.76
CA GLY A 74 14.70 4.15 -3.54
C GLY A 74 14.18 3.55 -2.23
N VAL A 75 13.31 2.53 -2.27
CA VAL A 75 12.76 1.91 -1.05
C VAL A 75 13.84 1.05 -0.39
N GLN A 76 14.22 1.40 0.82
CA GLN A 76 15.14 0.63 1.64
C GLN A 76 14.41 -0.52 2.36
N GLU A 77 15.09 -1.65 2.56
CA GLU A 77 14.50 -2.83 3.19
C GLU A 77 13.98 -2.52 4.59
N GLU A 78 14.77 -1.82 5.41
CA GLU A 78 14.39 -1.46 6.78
C GLU A 78 13.12 -0.61 6.81
N ARG A 79 12.98 0.31 5.87
CA ARG A 79 11.80 1.17 5.76
C ARG A 79 10.56 0.37 5.33
N LEU A 80 10.71 -0.56 4.39
CA LEU A 80 9.63 -1.44 3.98
C LEU A 80 9.18 -2.34 5.13
N LEU A 81 10.13 -2.96 5.85
CA LEU A 81 9.83 -3.82 7.00
C LEU A 81 9.20 -3.03 8.16
N LEU A 82 9.63 -1.80 8.41
CA LEU A 82 9.03 -0.92 9.41
C LEU A 82 7.56 -0.61 9.06
N ARG A 83 7.24 -0.38 7.78
CA ARG A 83 5.85 -0.22 7.33
C ARG A 83 5.03 -1.49 7.59
N MET A 84 5.60 -2.67 7.37
CA MET A 84 4.91 -3.94 7.66
C MET A 84 4.65 -4.10 9.17
N GLU A 85 5.63 -3.77 10.01
CA GLU A 85 5.49 -3.78 11.47
C GLU A 85 4.41 -2.79 11.94
N LYS A 86 4.43 -1.56 11.44
CA LYS A 86 3.42 -0.52 11.71
C LYS A 86 2.00 -1.03 11.43
N ASN A 87 1.82 -1.79 10.36
CA ASN A 87 0.53 -2.32 9.96
C ASN A 87 0.21 -3.70 10.56
N LYS A 88 1.06 -4.19 11.48
CA LYS A 88 0.86 -5.48 12.17
C LYS A 88 0.71 -6.65 11.18
N VAL A 89 1.60 -6.69 10.16
CA VAL A 89 1.58 -7.76 9.17
C VAL A 89 1.82 -9.11 9.82
N ASP A 90 0.93 -10.05 9.52
CA ASP A 90 1.04 -11.45 9.89
C ASP A 90 1.44 -12.28 8.66
N TYR A 91 2.70 -12.66 8.60
CA TYR A 91 3.25 -13.42 7.48
C TYR A 91 2.68 -14.83 7.36
N ASP A 92 2.19 -15.44 8.45
CA ASP A 92 1.62 -16.79 8.44
C ASP A 92 0.30 -16.88 7.67
N ILE A 93 -0.45 -15.77 7.60
CA ILE A 93 -1.69 -15.67 6.83
C ILE A 93 -1.54 -14.91 5.52
N SER A 94 -0.38 -14.33 5.29
CA SER A 94 -0.06 -13.59 4.08
C SER A 94 0.35 -14.58 2.98
N PRO A 95 -0.47 -14.77 1.93
CA PRO A 95 -0.17 -15.76 0.91
C PRO A 95 0.93 -15.28 -0.04
N GLY A 96 1.93 -16.11 -0.26
CA GLY A 96 2.99 -15.96 -1.23
C GLY A 96 2.83 -16.96 -2.39
N LEU A 97 3.05 -16.50 -3.61
CA LEU A 97 3.12 -17.34 -4.81
C LEU A 97 4.57 -17.76 -5.05
N TYR A 98 4.83 -19.05 -5.07
CA TYR A 98 6.18 -19.61 -5.24
C TYR A 98 6.33 -20.37 -6.55
N ASP A 99 7.37 -20.05 -7.32
CA ASP A 99 7.86 -20.89 -8.41
C ASP A 99 9.14 -21.62 -7.95
N GLY A 100 8.98 -22.87 -7.60
CA GLY A 100 9.98 -23.60 -6.84
C GLY A 100 10.18 -23.00 -5.44
N ASN A 101 11.35 -22.49 -5.15
CA ASN A 101 11.66 -21.85 -3.86
C ASN A 101 11.63 -20.32 -3.91
N ARG A 102 11.35 -19.72 -5.07
CA ARG A 102 11.37 -18.27 -5.27
C ARG A 102 9.98 -17.69 -5.07
N LEU A 103 9.87 -16.67 -4.24
CA LEU A 103 8.67 -15.86 -4.10
C LEU A 103 8.52 -14.96 -5.34
N VAL A 104 7.46 -15.17 -6.13
CA VAL A 104 7.18 -14.46 -7.39
C VAL A 104 5.90 -13.65 -7.36
N GLY A 105 5.21 -13.66 -6.23
CA GLY A 105 4.04 -12.82 -5.95
C GLY A 105 3.61 -12.98 -4.51
N PHE A 106 2.84 -12.03 -4.02
CA PHE A 106 2.42 -11.98 -2.62
C PHE A 106 1.20 -11.09 -2.42
N THR A 107 0.50 -11.32 -1.32
CA THR A 107 -0.40 -10.38 -0.66
C THR A 107 -0.01 -10.38 0.81
N VAL A 108 0.54 -9.27 1.32
CA VAL A 108 0.93 -9.15 2.73
C VAL A 108 -0.16 -8.46 3.52
N ILE A 109 -0.61 -9.11 4.59
CA ILE A 109 -1.85 -8.78 5.29
C ILE A 109 -1.55 -8.42 6.74
N GLY A 110 -1.94 -7.21 7.13
CA GLY A 110 -2.02 -6.78 8.52
C GLY A 110 -3.41 -7.05 9.09
N ILE A 111 -3.52 -7.24 10.41
CA ILE A 111 -4.81 -7.39 11.10
C ILE A 111 -4.83 -6.50 12.34
N ASP A 112 -5.88 -5.70 12.44
CA ASP A 112 -6.12 -4.92 13.66
C ASP A 112 -7.61 -4.53 13.81
N ALA A 113 -7.97 -4.04 14.98
CA ALA A 113 -9.26 -3.40 15.17
C ALA A 113 -9.26 -2.04 14.45
N TRP A 114 -10.27 -1.81 13.61
CA TRP A 114 -10.50 -0.55 12.91
C TRP A 114 -11.99 -0.28 12.83
N GLU A 115 -12.41 0.93 13.23
CA GLU A 115 -13.83 1.33 13.31
C GLU A 115 -14.74 0.32 14.04
N GLY A 116 -14.24 -0.24 15.13
CA GLY A 116 -14.99 -1.20 15.95
C GLY A 116 -15.06 -2.63 15.41
N MET A 117 -14.41 -2.93 14.28
CA MET A 117 -14.41 -4.25 13.65
C MET A 117 -12.97 -4.77 13.48
N LEU A 118 -12.75 -6.07 13.68
CA LEU A 118 -11.48 -6.69 13.32
C LEU A 118 -11.36 -6.72 11.80
N THR A 119 -10.36 -6.00 11.29
CA THR A 119 -10.19 -5.71 9.87
C THR A 119 -8.84 -6.22 9.39
N ALA A 120 -8.82 -6.89 8.24
CA ALA A 120 -7.60 -7.19 7.49
C ALA A 120 -7.25 -6.00 6.58
N TYR A 121 -5.96 -5.75 6.41
CA TYR A 121 -5.43 -4.71 5.53
C TYR A 121 -4.41 -5.32 4.55
N ASP A 122 -4.64 -5.14 3.25
CA ASP A 122 -3.65 -5.46 2.22
C ASP A 122 -2.58 -4.38 2.18
N CYS A 123 -1.49 -4.61 2.90
CA CYS A 123 -0.36 -3.67 2.92
C CYS A 123 0.36 -3.56 1.59
N ALA A 124 0.39 -4.65 0.82
CA ALA A 124 0.88 -4.69 -0.55
C ALA A 124 0.50 -6.01 -1.23
N THR A 125 -0.04 -5.94 -2.43
CA THR A 125 -0.19 -7.06 -3.35
C THR A 125 0.67 -6.82 -4.58
N GLY A 126 1.58 -7.76 -4.87
CA GLY A 126 2.50 -7.68 -5.99
C GLY A 126 2.71 -9.01 -6.70
N LEU A 127 2.95 -8.94 -7.99
CA LEU A 127 3.28 -10.10 -8.84
C LEU A 127 4.44 -9.73 -9.78
N ALA A 128 5.43 -10.58 -9.89
CA ALA A 128 6.45 -10.46 -10.92
C ALA A 128 5.79 -10.49 -12.31
N ALA A 129 6.34 -9.73 -13.27
CA ALA A 129 5.70 -9.43 -14.56
C ALA A 129 5.14 -10.66 -15.29
N ASN A 130 5.89 -11.78 -15.28
CA ASN A 130 5.52 -13.03 -15.96
C ASN A 130 4.31 -13.76 -15.32
N TYR A 131 3.91 -13.36 -14.10
CA TYR A 131 2.79 -13.98 -13.37
C TYR A 131 1.54 -13.10 -13.36
N ARG A 132 1.61 -11.90 -13.92
CA ARG A 132 0.48 -10.98 -14.04
C ARG A 132 -0.53 -11.46 -15.09
N LYS A 133 -1.78 -10.99 -14.94
CA LYS A 133 -2.91 -11.30 -15.87
C LYS A 133 -3.27 -12.79 -15.96
N LEU A 134 -2.75 -13.65 -15.06
CA LEU A 134 -3.04 -15.08 -14.96
C LEU A 134 -4.03 -15.41 -13.83
N GLY A 135 -4.62 -14.41 -13.19
CA GLY A 135 -5.58 -14.56 -12.10
C GLY A 135 -4.97 -14.90 -10.74
N TRP A 136 -3.65 -14.78 -10.58
CA TRP A 136 -2.98 -15.11 -9.33
C TRP A 136 -3.33 -14.16 -8.19
N ALA A 137 -3.49 -12.86 -8.42
CA ALA A 137 -3.90 -11.93 -7.37
C ALA A 137 -5.20 -12.39 -6.69
N ARG A 138 -6.23 -12.72 -7.47
CA ARG A 138 -7.49 -13.27 -6.94
C ARG A 138 -7.27 -14.55 -6.13
N LYS A 139 -6.43 -15.47 -6.63
CA LYS A 139 -6.14 -16.72 -5.92
C LYS A 139 -5.43 -16.49 -4.58
N LEU A 140 -4.56 -15.48 -4.49
CA LEU A 140 -3.93 -15.07 -3.23
C LEU A 140 -4.99 -14.57 -2.25
N PHE A 141 -5.88 -13.66 -2.65
CA PHE A 141 -7.00 -13.23 -1.79
C PHE A 141 -7.88 -14.39 -1.36
N ASP A 142 -8.33 -15.22 -2.31
CA ASP A 142 -9.20 -16.38 -2.02
C ASP A 142 -8.51 -17.36 -1.05
N HIS A 143 -7.18 -17.49 -1.11
CA HIS A 143 -6.38 -18.33 -0.21
C HIS A 143 -6.37 -17.79 1.23
N ALA A 144 -6.31 -16.47 1.42
CA ALA A 144 -6.29 -15.86 2.75
C ALA A 144 -7.66 -15.92 3.46
N LEU A 145 -8.77 -15.88 2.73
CA LEU A 145 -10.11 -15.75 3.30
C LEU A 145 -10.47 -16.78 4.39
N PRO A 146 -10.19 -18.09 4.24
CA PRO A 146 -10.51 -19.05 5.29
C PRO A 146 -9.81 -18.74 6.62
N ALA A 147 -8.54 -18.37 6.58
CA ALA A 147 -7.76 -18.01 7.78
C ALA A 147 -8.27 -16.71 8.41
N LEU A 148 -8.63 -15.71 7.60
CA LEU A 148 -9.22 -14.45 8.07
C LEU A 148 -10.56 -14.69 8.77
N ARG A 149 -11.46 -15.48 8.16
CA ARG A 149 -12.74 -15.87 8.79
C ARG A 149 -12.55 -16.60 10.11
N GLN A 150 -11.61 -17.54 10.16
CA GLN A 150 -11.31 -18.28 11.39
C GLN A 150 -10.85 -17.37 12.53
N ARG A 151 -10.18 -16.24 12.19
CA ARG A 151 -9.77 -15.22 13.17
C ARG A 151 -10.87 -14.24 13.53
N GLY A 152 -12.05 -14.33 12.94
CA GLY A 152 -13.17 -13.42 13.19
C GLY A 152 -13.02 -12.07 12.51
N VAL A 153 -12.19 -11.99 11.46
CA VAL A 153 -12.08 -10.77 10.63
C VAL A 153 -13.38 -10.58 9.86
N GLY A 154 -13.99 -9.40 9.99
CA GLY A 154 -15.25 -9.07 9.33
C GLY A 154 -15.09 -8.27 8.05
N ARG A 155 -13.96 -7.59 7.87
CA ARG A 155 -13.72 -6.71 6.73
C ARG A 155 -12.27 -6.82 6.23
N PHE A 156 -12.09 -6.71 4.91
CA PHE A 156 -10.79 -6.58 4.27
C PHE A 156 -10.73 -5.24 3.55
N VAL A 157 -9.70 -4.46 3.79
CA VAL A 157 -9.48 -3.14 3.22
C VAL A 157 -8.14 -3.06 2.51
N LEU A 158 -8.05 -2.22 1.50
CA LEU A 158 -6.82 -1.88 0.78
C LEU A 158 -6.90 -0.44 0.25
N GLU A 159 -5.74 0.07 -0.12
CA GLU A 159 -5.61 1.33 -0.85
C GLU A 159 -4.98 1.07 -2.22
N VAL A 160 -5.45 1.78 -3.24
CA VAL A 160 -4.97 1.62 -4.62
C VAL A 160 -4.90 2.97 -5.32
N LEU A 161 -3.82 3.21 -6.08
CA LEU A 161 -3.70 4.41 -6.90
C LEU A 161 -4.87 4.51 -7.88
N GLN A 162 -5.54 5.66 -7.96
CA GLN A 162 -6.69 5.88 -8.87
C GLN A 162 -6.33 5.64 -10.34
N GLN A 163 -5.08 5.90 -10.71
CA GLN A 163 -4.57 5.66 -12.05
C GLN A 163 -4.22 4.20 -12.36
N ASN A 164 -4.26 3.31 -11.36
CA ASN A 164 -3.96 1.88 -11.55
C ASN A 164 -5.22 1.08 -11.89
N GLU A 165 -5.87 1.43 -13.01
CA GLU A 165 -7.08 0.73 -13.48
C GLU A 165 -6.95 -0.81 -13.53
N PRO A 166 -5.80 -1.40 -13.94
CA PRO A 166 -5.66 -2.86 -13.93
C PRO A 166 -5.78 -3.48 -12.54
N ALA A 167 -5.24 -2.82 -11.50
CA ALA A 167 -5.35 -3.29 -10.12
C ALA A 167 -6.77 -3.10 -9.60
N ILE A 168 -7.40 -1.94 -9.81
CA ILE A 168 -8.79 -1.68 -9.42
C ILE A 168 -9.72 -2.77 -9.97
N LYS A 169 -9.64 -3.06 -11.29
CA LYS A 169 -10.44 -4.13 -11.91
C LYS A 169 -10.14 -5.53 -11.35
N ALA A 170 -8.92 -5.78 -10.87
CA ALA A 170 -8.58 -7.04 -10.23
C ALA A 170 -9.17 -7.14 -8.81
N TYR A 171 -9.17 -6.04 -8.06
CA TYR A 171 -9.78 -5.95 -6.74
C TYR A 171 -11.32 -6.06 -6.81
N GLU A 172 -11.96 -5.35 -7.75
CA GLU A 172 -13.41 -5.49 -8.01
C GLU A 172 -13.81 -6.95 -8.31
N LYS A 173 -13.04 -7.65 -9.17
CA LYS A 173 -13.24 -9.08 -9.45
C LYS A 173 -13.00 -9.97 -8.24
N SER A 174 -12.27 -9.48 -7.25
CA SER A 174 -12.05 -10.15 -5.97
C SER A 174 -13.08 -9.75 -4.92
N GLY A 175 -14.09 -8.96 -5.29
CA GLY A 175 -15.21 -8.57 -4.43
C GLY A 175 -14.99 -7.33 -3.59
N PHE A 176 -13.97 -6.54 -3.88
CA PHE A 176 -13.78 -5.22 -3.26
C PHE A 176 -14.62 -4.16 -3.99
N GLU A 177 -15.08 -3.18 -3.22
CA GLU A 177 -15.81 -2.02 -3.71
C GLU A 177 -15.10 -0.74 -3.25
N ILE A 178 -15.15 0.32 -4.05
CA ILE A 178 -14.61 1.63 -3.67
C ILE A 178 -15.45 2.18 -2.52
N ALA A 179 -14.81 2.49 -1.39
CA ALA A 179 -15.43 3.05 -0.21
C ALA A 179 -15.33 4.58 -0.18
N ARG A 180 -14.14 5.13 -0.48
CA ARG A 180 -13.89 6.58 -0.53
C ARG A 180 -12.64 6.91 -1.34
N GLU A 181 -12.48 8.20 -1.64
CA GLU A 181 -11.25 8.75 -2.20
C GLU A 181 -10.31 9.20 -1.09
N LEU A 182 -9.02 8.97 -1.29
CA LEU A 182 -7.96 9.40 -0.39
C LEU A 182 -6.98 10.30 -1.14
N LYS A 183 -6.51 11.35 -0.47
CA LYS A 183 -5.51 12.30 -0.96
C LYS A 183 -4.21 12.10 -0.24
N CYS A 184 -3.14 11.93 -0.99
CA CYS A 184 -1.78 11.88 -0.46
C CYS A 184 -1.07 13.18 -0.86
N LEU A 185 -0.49 13.86 0.12
CA LEU A 185 0.16 15.15 -0.03
C LEU A 185 1.61 15.08 0.45
N SER A 186 2.46 15.97 -0.03
CA SER A 186 3.81 16.15 0.51
C SER A 186 4.23 17.60 0.49
N SER A 187 5.08 18.00 1.43
CA SER A 187 5.70 19.33 1.45
C SER A 187 7.20 19.22 1.57
N ASP A 188 7.93 20.14 0.96
CA ASP A 188 9.36 20.28 1.18
C ASP A 188 9.61 20.74 2.63
N VAL A 189 10.60 20.12 3.29
CA VAL A 189 10.94 20.43 4.68
C VAL A 189 11.34 21.90 4.84
N GLU A 190 12.02 22.49 3.86
CA GLU A 190 12.38 23.91 3.84
C GLU A 190 11.14 24.82 3.90
N THR A 191 10.06 24.44 3.21
CA THR A 191 8.78 25.18 3.26
C THR A 191 8.18 25.13 4.65
N LEU A 192 8.23 23.97 5.32
CA LEU A 192 7.72 23.82 6.69
C LEU A 192 8.55 24.60 7.71
N VAL A 193 9.88 24.64 7.54
CA VAL A 193 10.79 25.49 8.36
C VAL A 193 10.43 26.96 8.23
N ALA A 194 10.08 27.42 7.01
CA ALA A 194 9.72 28.80 6.73
C ALA A 194 8.32 29.20 7.23
N LEU A 195 7.49 28.27 7.72
CA LEU A 195 6.18 28.61 8.28
C LEU A 195 6.29 29.68 9.38
N PRO A 196 5.30 30.58 9.50
CA PRO A 196 5.36 31.66 10.48
C PRO A 196 5.42 31.10 11.92
N PRO A 197 6.10 31.80 12.82
CA PRO A 197 6.08 31.44 14.23
C PRO A 197 4.66 31.68 14.81
N SER A 198 4.20 30.77 15.62
CA SER A 198 2.90 30.87 16.28
C SER A 198 3.09 31.36 17.71
N GLY A 199 2.90 32.67 17.93
CA GLY A 199 3.05 33.27 19.27
C GLY A 199 2.06 32.69 20.28
N GLY A 200 2.53 32.44 21.54
CA GLY A 200 1.68 31.96 22.62
C GLY A 200 1.32 30.45 22.56
N ILE A 201 1.91 29.70 21.62
CA ILE A 201 1.77 28.25 21.54
C ILE A 201 3.11 27.62 21.96
N ASP A 202 3.08 26.80 23.01
CA ASP A 202 4.21 26.01 23.46
C ASP A 202 4.13 24.61 22.84
N VAL A 203 5.11 24.26 21.98
CA VAL A 203 5.17 22.94 21.36
C VAL A 203 6.29 22.14 22.03
N ARG A 204 5.93 21.00 22.57
CA ARG A 204 6.84 20.11 23.29
C ARG A 204 6.41 18.65 23.17
N PRO A 205 7.30 17.66 23.46
CA PRO A 205 6.92 16.26 23.48
C PRO A 205 5.67 16.00 24.32
N ALA A 206 4.79 15.18 23.78
CA ALA A 206 3.56 14.74 24.43
C ALA A 206 3.53 13.21 24.57
N THR A 207 2.74 12.75 25.51
CA THR A 207 2.51 11.33 25.74
C THR A 207 1.47 10.77 24.77
N ARG A 208 1.45 9.43 24.62
CA ARG A 208 0.39 8.75 23.87
C ARG A 208 -1.00 8.95 24.49
N GLU A 209 -1.08 9.05 25.81
CA GLU A 209 -2.34 9.32 26.50
C GLU A 209 -2.86 10.72 26.16
N GLU A 210 -1.99 11.73 26.15
CA GLU A 210 -2.33 13.09 25.69
C GLU A 210 -2.79 13.07 24.24
N ALA A 211 -2.11 12.36 23.33
CA ALA A 211 -2.52 12.22 21.94
C ALA A 211 -3.91 11.57 21.83
N ARG A 212 -4.15 10.47 22.52
CA ARG A 212 -5.43 9.77 22.54
C ARG A 212 -6.57 10.61 23.12
N SER A 213 -6.29 11.52 24.02
CA SER A 213 -7.32 12.42 24.58
C SER A 213 -7.95 13.33 23.52
N LEU A 214 -7.25 13.55 22.39
CA LEU A 214 -7.74 14.32 21.25
C LEU A 214 -8.28 13.46 20.09
N GLU A 215 -8.28 12.14 20.21
CA GLU A 215 -8.77 11.25 19.12
C GLU A 215 -10.22 11.58 18.71
N ALA A 216 -11.07 11.89 19.69
CA ALA A 216 -12.45 12.32 19.45
C ALA A 216 -12.57 13.69 18.74
N ALA A 217 -11.47 14.44 18.60
CA ALA A 217 -11.43 15.69 17.85
C ALA A 217 -11.17 15.50 16.34
N ALA A 218 -10.93 14.26 15.89
CA ALA A 218 -10.80 13.95 14.47
C ALA A 218 -12.09 14.33 13.71
N SER A 219 -11.96 14.98 12.55
CA SER A 219 -13.10 15.38 11.73
C SER A 219 -13.56 14.24 10.81
N PHE A 220 -12.71 13.23 10.60
CA PHE A 220 -12.99 12.04 9.79
C PHE A 220 -12.35 10.80 10.41
N ALA A 221 -12.82 9.63 10.00
CA ALA A 221 -12.20 8.36 10.37
C ALA A 221 -10.86 8.20 9.63
N PRO A 222 -9.73 8.02 10.34
CA PRO A 222 -8.44 7.79 9.68
C PRO A 222 -8.50 6.48 8.89
N CYS A 223 -7.73 6.40 7.78
CA CYS A 223 -7.55 5.14 7.08
C CYS A 223 -6.89 4.08 7.98
N PHE A 224 -6.91 2.83 7.53
CA PHE A 224 -6.30 1.76 8.32
C PHE A 224 -4.83 2.02 8.65
N GLU A 225 -4.06 2.57 7.72
CA GLU A 225 -2.64 2.87 7.91
C GLU A 225 -2.37 3.94 8.97
N ASN A 226 -3.29 4.91 9.14
CA ASN A 226 -3.13 6.06 10.04
C ASN A 226 -3.98 5.97 11.33
N ARG A 227 -4.53 4.78 11.63
CA ARG A 227 -5.28 4.56 12.88
C ARG A 227 -4.38 4.72 14.11
N PHE A 228 -4.96 5.14 15.23
CA PHE A 228 -4.20 5.41 16.47
C PHE A 228 -3.38 4.22 16.96
N SER A 229 -3.85 2.99 16.75
CA SER A 229 -3.13 1.77 17.16
C SER A 229 -1.82 1.54 16.41
N THR A 230 -1.58 2.23 15.28
CA THR A 230 -0.27 2.20 14.59
C THR A 230 0.83 2.87 15.42
N LEU A 231 0.48 3.87 16.25
CA LEU A 231 1.42 4.54 17.13
C LEU A 231 1.97 3.59 18.21
N ASP A 232 1.19 2.57 18.56
CA ASP A 232 1.59 1.56 19.54
C ASP A 232 2.37 0.39 18.89
N ALA A 233 2.22 0.19 17.59
CA ALA A 233 2.90 -0.89 16.88
C ALA A 233 4.40 -0.63 16.69
N ILE A 234 4.80 0.64 16.50
CA ILE A 234 6.19 1.05 16.28
C ILE A 234 6.62 2.18 17.25
N PRO A 235 6.53 1.97 18.55
CA PRO A 235 6.65 3.02 19.56
C PRO A 235 7.99 3.78 19.50
N GLU A 236 9.07 3.10 19.18
CA GLU A 236 10.41 3.68 19.12
C GLU A 236 10.64 4.51 17.84
N GLN A 237 9.74 4.40 16.86
CA GLN A 237 9.84 5.05 15.56
C GLN A 237 8.81 6.18 15.37
N VAL A 238 8.07 6.51 16.44
CA VAL A 238 7.06 7.57 16.44
C VAL A 238 7.43 8.65 17.44
N CYS A 239 7.51 9.88 16.95
CA CYS A 239 7.57 11.08 17.77
C CYS A 239 6.15 11.66 17.93
N ILE A 240 5.82 12.12 19.13
CA ILE A 240 4.55 12.75 19.45
C ILE A 240 4.83 14.11 20.07
N ASP A 241 4.30 15.18 19.46
CA ASP A 241 4.39 16.53 19.95
C ASP A 241 3.00 17.09 20.29
N GLY A 242 2.89 17.76 21.41
CA GLY A 242 1.72 18.49 21.85
C GLY A 242 1.92 20.00 21.72
N ALA A 243 0.89 20.68 21.25
CA ALA A 243 0.82 22.13 21.26
C ALA A 243 -0.05 22.58 22.44
N PHE A 244 0.48 23.45 23.28
CA PHE A 244 -0.18 23.91 24.54
C PHE A 244 -0.43 25.41 24.47
N ILE A 245 -1.62 25.84 24.92
CA ILE A 245 -2.01 27.23 25.07
C ILE A 245 -2.44 27.43 26.53
N GLY A 246 -1.74 28.32 27.28
CA GLY A 246 -2.02 28.52 28.68
C GLY A 246 -1.87 27.24 29.52
N GLY A 247 -1.03 26.32 29.10
CA GLY A 247 -0.81 25.03 29.77
C GLY A 247 -1.83 23.94 29.43
N GLN A 248 -2.86 24.24 28.64
CA GLN A 248 -3.85 23.27 28.15
C GLN A 248 -3.44 22.70 26.81
N LEU A 249 -3.62 21.40 26.61
CA LEU A 249 -3.39 20.73 25.33
C LEU A 249 -4.40 21.21 24.29
N ALA A 250 -3.89 21.85 23.24
CA ALA A 250 -4.68 22.43 22.15
C ALA A 250 -4.63 21.60 20.87
N GLY A 251 -3.59 20.80 20.69
CA GLY A 251 -3.42 19.92 19.53
C GLY A 251 -2.24 18.97 19.71
N VAL A 252 -2.20 17.94 18.88
CA VAL A 252 -1.11 16.96 18.83
C VAL A 252 -0.74 16.64 17.39
N SER A 253 0.53 16.29 17.19
CA SER A 253 1.00 15.59 15.98
C SER A 253 1.73 14.33 16.38
N ALA A 254 1.57 13.27 15.55
CA ALA A 254 2.38 12.07 15.62
C ALA A 254 2.99 11.83 14.24
N TYR A 255 4.28 11.59 14.18
CA TYR A 255 5.01 11.39 12.94
C TYR A 255 6.14 10.38 13.12
N SER A 256 6.51 9.74 12.00
CA SER A 256 7.65 8.82 11.96
C SER A 256 8.80 9.44 11.14
N PRO A 257 9.91 9.85 11.78
CA PRO A 257 11.09 10.32 11.05
C PRO A 257 11.66 9.26 10.09
N ALA A 258 11.64 7.99 10.46
CA ALA A 258 12.14 6.90 9.64
C ALA A 258 11.31 6.69 8.35
N LEU A 259 10.01 6.97 8.40
CA LEU A 259 9.11 6.87 7.25
C LEU A 259 8.94 8.22 6.52
N ASN A 260 9.36 9.34 7.09
CA ASN A 260 9.06 10.70 6.65
C ASN A 260 7.55 10.95 6.52
N TRP A 261 6.75 10.38 7.41
CA TRP A 261 5.29 10.44 7.38
C TRP A 261 4.72 11.12 8.61
N LEU A 262 3.79 12.03 8.36
CA LEU A 262 2.85 12.53 9.34
C LEU A 262 1.73 11.46 9.49
N LEU A 263 1.62 10.86 10.66
CA LEU A 263 0.65 9.81 10.96
C LEU A 263 -0.65 10.38 11.52
N THR A 264 -0.55 11.47 12.28
CA THR A 264 -1.70 12.10 12.94
C THR A 264 -1.45 13.58 13.13
N LEU A 265 -2.46 14.41 12.90
CA LEU A 265 -2.49 15.82 13.24
C LEU A 265 -3.90 16.19 13.73
N LEU A 266 -4.05 16.40 15.02
CA LEU A 266 -5.32 16.74 15.65
C LEU A 266 -5.24 18.09 16.33
N VAL A 267 -6.29 18.90 16.16
CA VAL A 267 -6.45 20.17 16.86
C VAL A 267 -7.83 20.20 17.49
N SER A 268 -7.84 20.42 18.83
CA SER A 268 -9.09 20.59 19.56
C SER A 268 -9.99 21.62 18.88
N PRO A 269 -11.30 21.36 18.75
CA PRO A 269 -12.24 22.27 18.07
C PRO A 269 -12.14 23.72 18.56
N ASP A 270 -11.99 23.92 19.86
CA ASP A 270 -11.89 25.26 20.48
C ASP A 270 -10.62 26.01 20.14
N HIS A 271 -9.60 25.28 19.61
CA HIS A 271 -8.30 25.84 19.28
C HIS A 271 -8.00 25.84 17.78
N ARG A 272 -8.95 25.44 16.93
CA ARG A 272 -8.84 25.54 15.46
C ARG A 272 -8.73 26.98 15.02
N ARG A 273 -8.06 27.22 13.89
CA ARG A 273 -7.81 28.55 13.26
C ARG A 273 -7.00 29.52 14.12
N LYS A 274 -6.29 29.02 15.15
CA LYS A 274 -5.40 29.80 16.04
C LYS A 274 -3.91 29.52 15.79
N GLY A 275 -3.55 28.87 14.69
CA GLY A 275 -2.15 28.56 14.32
C GLY A 275 -1.57 27.29 14.95
N VAL A 276 -2.39 26.50 15.68
CA VAL A 276 -1.93 25.26 16.38
C VAL A 276 -1.37 24.24 15.42
N GLY A 277 -2.08 23.90 14.34
CA GLY A 277 -1.61 22.96 13.34
C GLY A 277 -0.32 23.43 12.62
N THR A 278 -0.23 24.73 12.31
CA THR A 278 0.96 25.34 11.73
C THR A 278 2.18 25.24 12.66
N ALA A 279 1.98 25.47 13.97
CA ALA A 279 3.03 25.34 14.97
C ALA A 279 3.55 23.89 15.06
N LEU A 280 2.65 22.92 15.06
CA LEU A 280 3.00 21.49 15.08
C LEU A 280 3.78 21.09 13.80
N LEU A 281 3.32 21.46 12.60
CA LEU A 281 4.03 21.16 11.36
C LEU A 281 5.42 21.80 11.32
N LYS A 282 5.53 23.07 11.76
CA LYS A 282 6.82 23.73 11.88
C LYS A 282 7.75 23.02 12.86
N ASN A 283 7.25 22.56 13.99
CA ASN A 283 8.04 21.83 14.99
C ASN A 283 8.56 20.50 14.41
N ILE A 284 7.72 19.74 13.70
CA ILE A 284 8.13 18.47 13.03
C ILE A 284 9.33 18.71 12.12
N SER A 285 9.33 19.79 11.32
CA SER A 285 10.40 20.06 10.35
C SER A 285 11.78 20.24 11.01
N THR A 286 11.82 20.60 12.30
CA THR A 286 13.06 20.79 13.04
C THR A 286 13.61 19.50 13.65
N HIS A 287 12.84 18.42 13.63
CA HIS A 287 13.18 17.13 14.24
C HIS A 287 13.33 15.99 13.20
N LEU A 288 13.14 16.29 11.90
CA LEU A 288 13.39 15.31 10.85
C LEU A 288 14.89 15.08 10.68
N PRO A 289 15.33 13.87 10.30
CA PRO A 289 16.74 13.57 10.05
C PRO A 289 17.36 14.51 9.02
N GLU A 290 18.64 14.82 9.19
CA GLU A 290 19.40 15.60 8.22
C GLU A 290 19.34 14.95 6.83
N GLY A 291 19.11 15.75 5.79
CA GLY A 291 18.94 15.27 4.42
C GLY A 291 17.51 14.84 4.08
N THR A 292 16.56 14.85 5.02
CA THR A 292 15.15 14.66 4.70
C THR A 292 14.65 15.85 3.88
N SER A 293 14.25 15.60 2.63
CA SER A 293 13.77 16.66 1.75
C SER A 293 12.27 16.92 1.86
N LYS A 294 11.47 15.87 2.16
CA LYS A 294 10.01 15.95 2.15
C LYS A 294 9.39 15.27 3.37
N LEU A 295 8.25 15.84 3.82
CA LEU A 295 7.32 15.22 4.75
C LEU A 295 6.04 14.88 3.98
N ALA A 296 5.57 13.63 4.08
CA ALA A 296 4.32 13.20 3.48
C ALA A 296 3.18 13.17 4.51
N ALA A 297 1.99 13.57 4.08
CA ALA A 297 0.71 13.37 4.77
C ALA A 297 -0.14 12.50 3.83
N LEU A 298 -0.32 11.24 4.19
CA LEU A 298 -0.93 10.23 3.34
C LEU A 298 -2.38 9.96 3.76
N ASP A 299 -3.20 9.55 2.79
CA ASP A 299 -4.50 8.95 2.98
C ASP A 299 -5.48 9.83 3.76
N ILE A 300 -5.50 11.12 3.40
CA ILE A 300 -6.47 12.09 3.90
C ILE A 300 -7.78 11.88 3.14
N ASP A 301 -8.91 11.83 3.84
CA ASP A 301 -10.22 11.73 3.22
C ASP A 301 -10.44 12.86 2.21
N GLY A 302 -10.81 12.49 0.99
CA GLY A 302 -10.98 13.43 -0.12
C GLY A 302 -12.13 14.41 0.05
N GLU A 303 -13.07 14.13 0.96
CA GLU A 303 -14.20 15.02 1.29
C GLU A 303 -13.86 16.05 2.38
N GLU A 304 -12.65 15.99 2.97
CA GLU A 304 -12.19 16.89 4.04
C GLU A 304 -11.55 18.18 3.51
N ASP A 305 -12.34 19.00 2.81
CA ASP A 305 -11.91 20.28 2.24
C ASP A 305 -11.14 21.17 3.22
N GLY A 306 -11.56 21.20 4.49
CA GLY A 306 -10.94 22.02 5.52
C GLY A 306 -9.52 21.56 5.86
N MET A 307 -9.27 20.26 5.90
CA MET A 307 -7.95 19.68 6.14
C MET A 307 -7.06 19.85 4.90
N LEU A 308 -7.59 19.59 3.72
CA LEU A 308 -6.87 19.77 2.45
C LEU A 308 -6.45 21.23 2.24
N ALA A 309 -7.36 22.19 2.48
CA ALA A 309 -7.06 23.62 2.43
C ALA A 309 -6.00 24.03 3.47
N PHE A 310 -6.04 23.47 4.67
CA PHE A 310 -5.03 23.70 5.70
C PHE A 310 -3.64 23.21 5.23
N PHE A 311 -3.54 21.98 4.75
CA PHE A 311 -2.27 21.46 4.25
C PHE A 311 -1.74 22.28 3.06
N GLY A 312 -2.61 22.64 2.11
CA GLY A 312 -2.24 23.53 1.01
C GLY A 312 -1.70 24.88 1.49
N SER A 313 -2.30 25.49 2.53
CA SER A 313 -1.81 26.72 3.13
C SER A 313 -0.45 26.59 3.84
N CYS A 314 -0.05 25.38 4.18
CA CYS A 314 1.25 25.05 4.76
C CYS A 314 2.26 24.54 3.71
N GLY A 315 1.94 24.64 2.41
CA GLY A 315 2.84 24.28 1.32
C GLY A 315 2.87 22.78 0.98
N PHE A 316 1.86 22.03 1.39
CA PHE A 316 1.69 20.67 0.89
C PHE A 316 1.07 20.68 -0.49
N GLU A 317 1.62 19.89 -1.38
CA GLU A 317 1.17 19.70 -2.75
C GLU A 317 0.68 18.27 -2.98
N PRO A 318 -0.22 18.05 -3.95
CA PRO A 318 -0.67 16.71 -4.31
C PRO A 318 0.51 15.80 -4.69
N LEU A 319 0.53 14.59 -4.12
CA LEU A 319 1.49 13.55 -4.44
C LEU A 319 0.86 12.49 -5.34
N VAL A 320 -0.18 11.84 -4.86
CA VAL A 320 -1.02 10.88 -5.59
C VAL A 320 -2.41 10.83 -4.99
N ASP A 321 -3.38 10.38 -5.79
CA ASP A 321 -4.73 10.07 -5.33
C ASP A 321 -4.94 8.57 -5.28
N GLN A 322 -5.61 8.09 -4.24
CA GLN A 322 -5.93 6.69 -4.03
C GLN A 322 -7.44 6.46 -3.85
N TYR A 323 -7.89 5.23 -4.07
CA TYR A 323 -9.15 4.74 -3.55
C TYR A 323 -8.87 3.84 -2.35
N GLU A 324 -9.63 4.04 -1.28
CA GLU A 324 -9.82 2.99 -0.28
C GLU A 324 -10.89 2.05 -0.81
N MET A 325 -10.57 0.76 -0.87
CA MET A 325 -11.51 -0.26 -1.28
C MET A 325 -11.75 -1.25 -0.14
N THR A 326 -12.98 -1.67 0.02
CA THR A 326 -13.39 -2.58 1.11
C THR A 326 -14.11 -3.80 0.59
N ARG A 327 -14.04 -4.88 1.37
CA ARG A 327 -14.75 -6.12 1.14
C ARG A 327 -15.17 -6.72 2.46
N GLU A 328 -16.45 -7.08 2.60
CA GLU A 328 -16.93 -7.92 3.71
C GLU A 328 -16.42 -9.36 3.58
N ILE A 329 -16.15 -10.04 4.73
CA ILE A 329 -15.55 -11.38 4.77
C ILE A 329 -16.53 -12.42 5.32
#